data_bcccc46819e07b023a6772d8eabb87bd
#
_entry.id   bcccc46819e07b023a6772d8eabb87bd
#
_cell.length_a   1.000
_cell.length_b   1.000
_cell.length_c   1.000
_cell.angle_alpha   90.00
_cell.angle_beta   90.00
_cell.angle_gamma   90.00
#
_symmetry.space_group_name_H-M   'P 1'
#
loop_
_entity.id
_entity.type
_entity.pdbx_description
1 polymer ?
#
loop_
_entity_poly.entity_id
_entity_poly.type
_entity_poly.pdbx_seq_one_letter_code
_entity_poly.pdbx_strand_id
1 'polypeptide(L)'
;MHSADSKRLVLAHFWVAFAAFFLALLLGEWQMYIRSPLRDWIGNPELYYRSVTAHGSAMGYVFPTLVAMGFGYAIVELSLKQKLVGSRWAWAGFGLVVVGTVTAMIPVSMGLASVLYTFYPPLIGNPFYYIGVVLVV
;
A
#
# COMPACT_ATOMS: atom_id res chain seq x y z
N MET A 1 24.89 -11.28 -12.08
CA MET A 1 25.41 -9.92 -11.72
C MET A 1 24.29 -8.93 -11.99
N HIS A 2 23.61 -8.43 -10.96
CA HIS A 2 22.54 -7.44 -11.15
C HIS A 2 23.07 -6.18 -11.83
N SER A 3 22.31 -5.63 -12.76
CA SER A 3 22.62 -4.27 -13.25
C SER A 3 22.39 -3.27 -12.10
N ALA A 4 23.12 -2.16 -12.10
CA ALA A 4 22.91 -1.12 -11.07
C ALA A 4 21.44 -0.59 -11.08
N ASP A 5 20.81 -0.56 -12.25
CA ASP A 5 19.43 -0.13 -12.44
C ASP A 5 18.44 -1.13 -11.82
N SER A 6 18.59 -2.43 -12.11
CA SER A 6 17.74 -3.47 -11.52
C SER A 6 17.86 -3.51 -10.00
N LYS A 7 19.06 -3.33 -9.46
CA LYS A 7 19.25 -3.27 -8.01
C LYS A 7 18.51 -2.08 -7.40
N ARG A 8 18.56 -0.91 -8.05
CA ARG A 8 17.82 0.29 -7.60
C ARG A 8 16.32 0.06 -7.65
N LEU A 9 15.82 -0.55 -8.73
CA LEU A 9 14.41 -0.88 -8.90
C LEU A 9 13.91 -1.80 -7.79
N VAL A 10 14.60 -2.92 -7.54
CA VAL A 10 14.27 -3.88 -6.47
C VAL A 10 14.26 -3.19 -5.10
N LEU A 11 15.30 -2.40 -4.80
CA LEU A 11 15.38 -1.68 -3.54
C LEU A 11 14.27 -0.64 -3.40
N ALA A 12 13.90 0.07 -4.48
CA ALA A 12 12.80 1.04 -4.46
C ALA A 12 11.47 0.36 -4.08
N HIS A 13 11.17 -0.81 -4.68
CA HIS A 13 9.98 -1.59 -4.32
C HIS A 13 9.99 -1.96 -2.83
N PHE A 14 11.08 -2.50 -2.31
CA PHE A 14 11.15 -2.88 -0.90
C PHE A 14 11.08 -1.68 0.03
N TRP A 15 11.75 -0.57 -0.26
CA TRP A 15 11.67 0.62 0.58
C TRP A 15 10.25 1.16 0.70
N VAL A 16 9.54 1.28 -0.42
CA VAL A 16 8.15 1.76 -0.40
C VAL A 16 7.23 0.72 0.25
N ALA A 17 7.45 -0.58 -0.02
CA ALA A 17 6.70 -1.65 0.64
C ALA A 17 6.84 -1.59 2.16
N PHE A 18 8.07 -1.50 2.67
CA PHE A 18 8.31 -1.45 4.11
C PHE A 18 7.82 -0.15 4.75
N ALA A 19 7.89 0.99 4.04
CA ALA A 19 7.29 2.23 4.51
C ALA A 19 5.76 2.10 4.65
N ALA A 20 5.09 1.53 3.64
CA ALA A 20 3.65 1.25 3.70
C ALA A 20 3.29 0.26 4.82
N PHE A 21 4.08 -0.81 4.98
CA PHE A 21 3.94 -1.78 6.06
C PHE A 21 4.05 -1.13 7.44
N PHE A 22 5.09 -0.32 7.65
CA PHE A 22 5.30 0.35 8.94
C PHE A 22 4.16 1.31 9.29
N LEU A 23 3.71 2.12 8.32
CA LEU A 23 2.54 3.00 8.53
C LEU A 23 1.27 2.19 8.82
N ALA A 24 1.08 1.07 8.13
CA ALA A 24 -0.04 0.19 8.40
C ALA A 24 0.03 -0.44 9.79
N LEU A 25 1.22 -0.84 10.27
CA LEU A 25 1.39 -1.33 11.65
C LEU A 25 0.95 -0.29 12.68
N LEU A 26 1.35 0.97 12.51
CA LEU A 26 0.96 2.06 13.42
C LEU A 26 -0.55 2.26 13.42
N LEU A 27 -1.21 2.16 12.26
CA LEU A 27 -2.66 2.24 12.16
C LEU A 27 -3.34 1.04 12.83
N GLY A 28 -2.79 -0.16 12.70
CA GLY A 28 -3.28 -1.36 13.37
C GLY A 28 -3.17 -1.27 14.88
N GLU A 29 -2.03 -0.80 15.38
CA GLU A 29 -1.80 -0.54 16.81
C GLU A 29 -2.82 0.48 17.35
N TRP A 30 -3.01 1.58 16.66
CA TRP A 30 -4.00 2.58 17.04
C TRP A 30 -5.44 2.01 17.09
N GLN A 31 -5.81 1.13 16.17
CA GLN A 31 -7.09 0.43 16.18
C GLN A 31 -7.25 -0.45 17.42
N MET A 32 -6.18 -1.07 17.91
CA MET A 32 -6.20 -1.84 19.16
C MET A 32 -6.51 -0.94 20.36
N TYR A 33 -5.90 0.25 20.44
CA TYR A 33 -6.19 1.21 21.52
C TYR A 33 -7.65 1.65 21.53
N ILE A 34 -8.23 1.94 20.37
CA ILE A 34 -9.65 2.33 20.28
C ILE A 34 -10.60 1.20 20.72
N ARG A 35 -10.21 -0.05 20.55
CA ARG A 35 -10.99 -1.21 21.00
C ARG A 35 -10.77 -1.56 22.48
N SER A 36 -9.81 -0.92 23.11
CA SER A 36 -9.47 -1.13 24.52
C SER A 36 -10.29 -0.20 25.44
N PRO A 37 -10.22 -0.37 26.76
CA PRO A 37 -10.79 0.58 27.73
C PRO A 37 -10.27 2.02 27.60
N LEU A 38 -9.16 2.23 26.88
CA LEU A 38 -8.60 3.56 26.61
C LEU A 38 -9.34 4.35 25.52
N ARG A 39 -10.36 3.76 24.89
CA ARG A 39 -11.12 4.36 23.79
C ARG A 39 -11.70 5.75 24.11
N ASP A 40 -12.10 5.98 25.36
CA ASP A 40 -12.73 7.23 25.79
C ASP A 40 -11.76 8.43 25.76
N TRP A 41 -10.46 8.14 25.70
CA TRP A 41 -9.39 9.14 25.65
C TRP A 41 -8.96 9.49 24.22
N ILE A 42 -9.07 8.55 23.28
CA ILE A 42 -8.54 8.67 21.92
C ILE A 42 -9.57 8.24 20.85
N GLY A 43 -10.76 7.82 21.26
CA GLY A 43 -11.76 7.24 20.38
C GLY A 43 -12.49 8.28 19.55
N ASN A 44 -12.29 8.20 18.23
CA ASN A 44 -13.12 8.86 17.23
C ASN A 44 -13.59 7.80 16.24
N PRO A 45 -14.90 7.47 16.19
CA PRO A 45 -15.42 6.42 15.31
C PRO A 45 -15.11 6.65 13.83
N GLU A 46 -15.17 7.89 13.35
CA GLU A 46 -14.84 8.20 11.96
C GLU A 46 -13.38 7.90 11.65
N LEU A 47 -12.47 8.36 12.49
CA LEU A 47 -11.04 8.06 12.33
C LEU A 47 -10.76 6.56 12.41
N TYR A 48 -11.49 5.84 13.28
CA TYR A 48 -11.38 4.39 13.35
C TYR A 48 -11.68 3.73 12.01
N TYR A 49 -12.83 4.01 11.40
CA TYR A 49 -13.20 3.41 10.12
C TYR A 49 -12.28 3.82 8.97
N ARG A 50 -11.81 5.07 8.96
CA ARG A 50 -10.78 5.53 8.02
C ARG A 50 -9.47 4.77 8.19
N SER A 51 -9.05 4.53 9.41
CA SER A 51 -7.83 3.76 9.71
C SER A 51 -7.96 2.30 9.29
N VAL A 52 -9.14 1.69 9.42
CA VAL A 52 -9.41 0.33 8.93
C VAL A 52 -9.20 0.25 7.41
N THR A 53 -9.72 1.24 6.66
CA THR A 53 -9.52 1.30 5.21
C THR A 53 -8.05 1.51 4.84
N ALA A 54 -7.38 2.47 5.48
CA ALA A 54 -5.97 2.75 5.20
C ALA A 54 -5.06 1.56 5.54
N HIS A 55 -5.25 0.96 6.73
CA HIS A 55 -4.53 -0.23 7.17
C HIS A 55 -4.76 -1.41 6.21
N GLY A 56 -6.02 -1.74 5.95
CA GLY A 56 -6.39 -2.87 5.10
C GLY A 56 -5.89 -2.70 3.68
N SER A 57 -5.98 -1.50 3.10
CA SER A 57 -5.49 -1.22 1.75
C SER A 57 -3.96 -1.28 1.66
N ALA A 58 -3.26 -0.74 2.65
CA ALA A 58 -1.81 -0.80 2.69
C ALA A 58 -1.29 -2.23 2.85
N MET A 59 -1.91 -3.03 3.73
CA MET A 59 -1.51 -4.42 4.00
C MET A 59 -2.00 -5.40 2.93
N GLY A 60 -3.18 -5.19 2.36
CA GLY A 60 -3.81 -6.12 1.41
C GLY A 60 -3.41 -5.87 -0.06
N TYR A 61 -3.08 -4.64 -0.41
CA TYR A 61 -2.77 -4.28 -1.80
C TYR A 61 -1.36 -3.72 -1.97
N VAL A 62 -1.01 -2.65 -1.25
CA VAL A 62 0.24 -1.92 -1.52
C VAL A 62 1.47 -2.75 -1.15
N PHE A 63 1.54 -3.21 0.10
CA PHE A 63 2.68 -3.98 0.60
C PHE A 63 2.92 -5.27 -0.19
N PRO A 64 1.93 -6.17 -0.36
CA PRO A 64 2.17 -7.44 -1.04
C PRO A 64 2.48 -7.26 -2.53
N THR A 65 1.86 -6.30 -3.22
CA THR A 65 2.16 -6.02 -4.63
C THR A 65 3.60 -5.57 -4.81
N LEU A 66 4.06 -4.60 -4.01
CA LEU A 66 5.43 -4.11 -4.10
C LEU A 66 6.46 -5.19 -3.72
N VAL A 67 6.18 -5.98 -2.69
CA VAL A 67 7.07 -7.09 -2.30
C VAL A 67 7.13 -8.15 -3.42
N ALA A 68 5.98 -8.55 -3.96
CA ALA A 68 5.91 -9.55 -5.03
C ALA A 68 6.64 -9.08 -6.29
N MET A 69 6.44 -7.82 -6.70
CA MET A 69 7.15 -7.25 -7.86
C MET A 69 8.65 -7.16 -7.62
N GLY A 70 9.08 -6.58 -6.50
CA GLY A 70 10.51 -6.44 -6.16
C GLY A 70 11.21 -7.79 -6.05
N PHE A 71 10.60 -8.75 -5.39
CA PHE A 71 11.09 -10.12 -5.29
C PHE A 71 11.12 -10.81 -6.66
N GLY A 72 10.05 -10.67 -7.46
CA GLY A 72 9.97 -11.23 -8.81
C GLY A 72 11.11 -10.74 -9.68
N TYR A 73 11.40 -9.45 -9.73
CA TYR A 73 12.52 -8.89 -10.49
C TYR A 73 13.87 -9.45 -10.01
N ALA A 74 14.07 -9.56 -8.70
CA ALA A 74 15.29 -10.11 -8.13
C ALA A 74 15.48 -11.60 -8.53
N ILE A 75 14.44 -12.41 -8.39
CA ILE A 75 14.48 -13.85 -8.68
C ILE A 75 14.72 -14.11 -10.18
N VAL A 76 14.06 -13.37 -11.07
CA VAL A 76 14.23 -13.54 -12.52
C VAL A 76 15.68 -13.29 -12.91
N GLU A 77 16.31 -12.20 -12.46
CA GLU A 77 17.72 -11.95 -12.77
C GLU A 77 18.68 -13.00 -12.19
N LEU A 78 18.41 -13.45 -10.96
CA LEU A 78 19.24 -14.48 -10.32
C LEU A 78 19.12 -15.84 -11.02
N SER A 79 17.91 -16.24 -11.36
CA SER A 79 17.62 -17.54 -11.96
C SER A 79 18.08 -17.65 -13.41
N LEU A 80 17.82 -16.60 -14.20
CA LEU A 80 18.18 -16.59 -15.62
C LEU A 80 19.61 -16.14 -15.87
N LYS A 81 20.30 -15.57 -14.87
CA LYS A 81 21.65 -14.97 -14.97
C LYS A 81 21.74 -13.91 -16.09
N GLN A 82 20.62 -13.25 -16.38
CA GLN A 82 20.49 -12.24 -17.42
C GLN A 82 19.97 -10.93 -16.81
N LYS A 83 20.29 -9.81 -17.46
CA LYS A 83 19.76 -8.52 -17.06
C LYS A 83 18.26 -8.43 -17.34
N LEU A 84 17.53 -7.71 -16.50
CA LEU A 84 16.13 -7.44 -16.72
C LEU A 84 15.92 -6.67 -18.03
N VAL A 85 15.19 -7.29 -18.96
CA VAL A 85 14.81 -6.66 -20.22
C VAL A 85 13.60 -5.77 -19.99
N GLY A 86 13.64 -4.53 -20.55
CA GLY A 86 12.52 -3.60 -20.43
C GLY A 86 12.40 -2.93 -19.06
N SER A 87 13.51 -2.66 -18.38
CA SER A 87 13.53 -2.04 -17.04
C SER A 87 12.71 -0.74 -16.96
N ARG A 88 12.60 0.02 -18.06
CA ARG A 88 11.74 1.22 -18.15
C ARG A 88 10.26 0.93 -17.88
N TRP A 89 9.76 -0.22 -18.32
CA TRP A 89 8.38 -0.64 -18.07
C TRP A 89 8.19 -1.06 -16.62
N ALA A 90 9.20 -1.71 -16.04
CA ALA A 90 9.20 -2.04 -14.62
C ALA A 90 9.21 -0.78 -13.72
N TRP A 91 9.97 0.26 -14.10
CA TRP A 91 9.91 1.57 -13.44
C TRP A 91 8.57 2.27 -13.64
N ALA A 92 7.96 2.16 -14.82
CA ALA A 92 6.61 2.69 -15.05
C ALA A 92 5.58 1.99 -14.18
N GLY A 93 5.63 0.65 -14.06
CA GLY A 93 4.80 -0.12 -13.14
C GLY A 93 4.98 0.32 -11.67
N PHE A 94 6.23 0.47 -11.23
CA PHE A 94 6.52 1.02 -9.90
C PHE A 94 5.88 2.40 -9.69
N GLY A 95 6.02 3.29 -10.69
CA GLY A 95 5.40 4.62 -10.65
C GLY A 95 3.87 4.56 -10.54
N LEU A 96 3.22 3.63 -11.28
CA LEU A 96 1.77 3.42 -11.19
C LEU A 96 1.33 2.98 -9.80
N VAL A 97 2.05 2.05 -9.18
CA VAL A 97 1.76 1.62 -7.80
C VAL A 97 1.87 2.78 -6.81
N VAL A 98 2.93 3.59 -6.91
CA VAL A 98 3.12 4.75 -6.03
C VAL A 98 2.02 5.79 -6.24
N VAL A 99 1.72 6.16 -7.49
CA VAL A 99 0.65 7.10 -7.83
C VAL A 99 -0.70 6.55 -7.39
N GLY A 100 -0.97 5.26 -7.64
CA GLY A 100 -2.20 4.59 -7.21
C GLY A 100 -2.38 4.62 -5.69
N THR A 101 -1.31 4.34 -4.94
CA THR A 101 -1.31 4.42 -3.48
C THR A 101 -1.68 5.82 -2.99
N VAL A 102 -1.04 6.86 -3.51
CA VAL A 102 -1.34 8.24 -3.14
C VAL A 102 -2.79 8.60 -3.50
N THR A 103 -3.23 8.26 -4.72
CA THR A 103 -4.58 8.52 -5.21
C THR A 103 -5.64 7.86 -4.31
N ALA A 104 -5.41 6.62 -3.86
CA ALA A 104 -6.32 5.94 -2.95
C ALA A 104 -6.32 6.54 -1.54
N MET A 105 -5.16 6.96 -1.03
CA MET A 105 -5.04 7.43 0.35
C MET A 105 -5.55 8.86 0.56
N ILE A 106 -5.57 9.72 -0.47
CA ILE A 106 -6.10 11.08 -0.38
C ILE A 106 -7.55 11.10 0.11
N PRO A 107 -8.53 10.45 -0.55
CA PRO A 107 -9.91 10.47 -0.08
C PRO A 107 -10.09 9.84 1.31
N VAL A 108 -9.30 8.83 1.66
CA VAL A 108 -9.31 8.23 3.00
C VAL A 108 -8.87 9.26 4.06
N SER A 109 -7.78 9.97 3.79
CA SER A 109 -7.26 11.00 4.71
C SER A 109 -8.20 12.20 4.85
N MET A 110 -8.98 12.51 3.83
CA MET A 110 -9.97 13.60 3.84
C MET A 110 -11.33 13.20 4.46
N GLY A 111 -11.53 11.96 4.88
CA GLY A 111 -12.83 11.47 5.39
C GLY A 111 -13.86 11.21 4.30
N LEU A 112 -13.47 11.20 3.01
CA LEU A 112 -14.34 10.97 1.88
C LEU A 112 -14.45 9.47 1.50
N ALA A 113 -13.72 8.63 2.19
CA ALA A 113 -13.69 7.18 1.99
C ALA A 113 -13.45 6.47 3.33
N SER A 114 -14.35 5.56 3.70
CA SER A 114 -14.23 4.78 4.93
C SER A 114 -14.81 3.39 4.75
N VAL A 115 -14.25 2.40 5.47
CA VAL A 115 -14.64 0.98 5.45
C VAL A 115 -14.70 0.33 4.06
N LEU A 116 -14.03 0.92 3.07
CA LEU A 116 -14.04 0.44 1.69
C LEU A 116 -13.39 -0.93 1.52
N TYR A 117 -12.40 -1.24 2.36
CA TYR A 117 -11.73 -2.53 2.36
C TYR A 117 -12.66 -3.67 2.82
N THR A 118 -13.54 -3.40 3.77
CA THR A 118 -14.43 -4.40 4.36
C THR A 118 -15.84 -4.41 3.76
N PHE A 119 -16.22 -3.36 3.02
CA PHE A 119 -17.56 -3.15 2.48
C PHE A 119 -18.68 -3.14 3.54
N TYR A 120 -18.34 -2.88 4.81
CA TYR A 120 -19.31 -2.78 5.90
C TYR A 120 -19.80 -1.33 6.09
N PRO A 121 -21.04 -1.13 6.56
CA PRO A 121 -21.49 0.18 7.04
C PRO A 121 -20.65 0.67 8.24
N PRO A 122 -20.42 1.98 8.38
CA PRO A 122 -20.87 3.08 7.52
C PRO A 122 -19.95 3.30 6.31
N LEU A 123 -20.32 2.72 5.18
CA LEU A 123 -19.55 2.78 3.94
C LEU A 123 -19.68 4.17 3.28
N ILE A 124 -18.58 4.91 3.20
CA ILE A 124 -18.47 6.12 2.38
C ILE A 124 -17.51 5.81 1.24
N GLY A 125 -18.04 5.68 0.02
CA GLY A 125 -17.28 5.36 -1.18
C GLY A 125 -16.79 6.62 -1.90
N ASN A 126 -15.61 6.52 -2.51
CA ASN A 126 -15.04 7.58 -3.35
C ASN A 126 -14.39 6.96 -4.60
N PRO A 127 -14.70 7.46 -5.82
CA PRO A 127 -14.15 6.91 -7.06
C PRO A 127 -12.62 6.92 -7.12
N PHE A 128 -11.98 7.95 -6.58
CA PHE A 128 -10.51 8.05 -6.58
C PHE A 128 -9.85 6.96 -5.72
N TYR A 129 -10.52 6.49 -4.68
CA TYR A 129 -10.02 5.34 -3.93
C TYR A 129 -9.94 4.10 -4.83
N TYR A 130 -11.00 3.79 -5.56
CA TYR A 130 -11.04 2.61 -6.43
C TYR A 130 -10.08 2.73 -7.60
N ILE A 131 -10.00 3.92 -8.23
CA ILE A 131 -9.02 4.18 -9.29
C ILE A 131 -7.60 3.96 -8.74
N GLY A 132 -7.30 4.48 -7.56
CA GLY A 132 -6.02 4.30 -6.91
C GLY A 132 -5.69 2.81 -6.67
N VAL A 133 -6.65 2.03 -6.15
CA VAL A 133 -6.44 0.59 -5.92
C VAL A 133 -6.22 -0.16 -7.24
N VAL A 134 -6.96 0.16 -8.30
CA VAL A 134 -6.75 -0.45 -9.64
C VAL A 134 -5.36 -0.14 -10.20
N LEU A 135 -4.80 1.03 -9.91
CA LEU A 135 -3.44 1.37 -10.33
C LEU A 135 -2.36 0.65 -9.50
N VAL A 136 -2.71 0.15 -8.31
CA VAL A 136 -1.79 -0.60 -7.44
C VAL A 136 -1.68 -2.06 -7.87
N VAL A 137 -2.76 -2.68 -8.32
CA VAL A 137 -2.84 -4.11 -8.70
C VAL A 137 -2.82 -4.32 -10.20
#